data_f9116581967353b65b9aa0b7169ff1ed
#
_entry.id   f9116581967353b65b9aa0b7169ff1ed
#
_cell.length_a   1.000
_cell.length_b   1.000
_cell.length_c   1.000
_cell.angle_alpha   90.00
_cell.angle_beta   90.00
_cell.angle_gamma   90.00
#
_symmetry.space_group_name_H-M   'P 1'
#
loop_
_entity.id
_entity.type
_entity.pdbx_description
1 polymer ?
#
loop_
_entity_poly.entity_id
_entity_poly.type
_entity_poly.pdbx_seq_one_letter_code
_entity_poly.pdbx_strand_id
1 'polypeptide(L)'
;MKKWKQLTKRGLALLLALALTACGGEAGDLEVELTVFAAASMQETLTEIGEKYMADHADVRLTFNFDSSGTLKTQIEEGAVCDAFISAGQKQMDQLEELEAVLPGTRFDLLENKVALAVPEGNPARINSYDDLKSALEAGTVLLAMGNSDVPVGQYTQRIFDCWGLDETALAESGCLTYGSNVKEVTTQVSEGAVDCGIIYGTDAFSAGLTVVDTATEEMCGQVIYPAAVLQSSAHPDEAGAFLDYIRSPDGAAVLAGVGFTPLG
;
A
#
# COMPACT_ATOMS: atom_id res chain seq x y z
N MET A 1 61.28 62.21 -30.30
CA MET A 1 61.24 62.51 -31.76
C MET A 1 59.98 61.85 -32.34
N LYS A 2 59.24 62.70 -33.07
CA LYS A 2 58.22 62.41 -34.09
C LYS A 2 56.97 61.69 -33.67
N LYS A 3 55.87 62.35 -33.48
CA LYS A 3 54.93 63.01 -34.38
C LYS A 3 53.92 62.02 -35.03
N TRP A 4 52.67 62.31 -34.72
CA TRP A 4 51.52 62.58 -35.61
C TRP A 4 50.81 61.33 -36.18
N LYS A 5 49.51 61.20 -36.28
CA LYS A 5 48.44 62.20 -36.61
C LYS A 5 47.10 61.62 -36.23
N GLN A 6 46.21 62.48 -35.82
CA GLN A 6 44.75 62.25 -35.81
C GLN A 6 44.26 61.99 -37.26
N LEU A 7 43.24 61.19 -37.38
CA LEU A 7 42.21 61.39 -38.39
C LEU A 7 40.85 60.94 -37.89
N THR A 8 40.00 61.88 -37.75
CA THR A 8 38.52 61.77 -37.61
C THR A 8 37.93 61.25 -38.91
N LYS A 9 36.89 60.47 -38.83
CA LYS A 9 35.68 60.43 -39.68
C LYS A 9 34.61 59.51 -39.06
N ARG A 10 33.61 60.15 -38.56
CA ARG A 10 32.19 60.22 -38.99
C ARG A 10 31.58 58.90 -39.50
N GLY A 11 30.57 58.43 -38.76
CA GLY A 11 29.27 58.07 -39.32
C GLY A 11 29.08 56.58 -39.60
N LEU A 12 28.32 55.95 -38.82
CA LEU A 12 27.06 55.34 -39.26
C LEU A 12 26.39 54.68 -38.05
N ALA A 13 25.37 55.32 -37.53
CA ALA A 13 24.48 54.72 -36.58
C ALA A 13 23.66 53.65 -37.31
N LEU A 14 23.94 52.36 -37.04
CA LEU A 14 23.09 51.23 -37.44
C LEU A 14 22.30 50.81 -36.23
N LEU A 15 21.06 51.29 -36.17
CA LEU A 15 20.05 50.80 -35.25
C LEU A 15 19.76 49.33 -35.60
N LEU A 16 20.37 48.40 -34.86
CA LEU A 16 19.94 47.00 -34.83
C LEU A 16 18.84 46.88 -33.81
N ALA A 17 17.59 46.95 -34.27
CA ALA A 17 16.44 46.56 -33.51
C ALA A 17 16.56 45.05 -33.26
N LEU A 18 17.06 44.64 -32.07
CA LEU A 18 16.89 43.27 -31.58
C LEU A 18 15.40 43.10 -31.28
N ALA A 19 14.70 42.41 -32.16
CA ALA A 19 13.42 41.81 -31.85
C ALA A 19 13.69 40.75 -30.78
N LEU A 20 13.41 41.07 -29.50
CA LEU A 20 13.20 40.13 -28.45
C LEU A 20 11.90 39.39 -28.80
N THR A 21 12.01 38.29 -29.54
CA THR A 21 11.02 37.25 -29.51
C THR A 21 11.05 36.68 -28.10
N ALA A 22 10.16 37.20 -27.26
CA ALA A 22 9.75 36.48 -26.05
C ALA A 22 9.17 35.14 -26.51
N CYS A 23 9.98 34.09 -26.49
CA CYS A 23 9.46 32.75 -26.33
C CYS A 23 8.77 32.80 -24.98
N GLY A 24 7.43 32.90 -25.00
CA GLY A 24 6.60 32.48 -23.91
C GLY A 24 6.89 30.99 -23.71
N GLY A 25 7.81 30.67 -22.81
CA GLY A 25 7.81 29.36 -22.19
C GLY A 25 6.46 29.29 -21.52
N GLU A 26 5.63 28.33 -21.93
CA GLU A 26 4.57 27.82 -21.10
C GLU A 26 5.23 27.58 -19.75
N ALA A 27 4.77 28.26 -18.71
CA ALA A 27 5.03 27.85 -17.34
C ALA A 27 4.49 26.42 -17.31
N GLY A 28 5.37 25.43 -17.35
CA GLY A 28 4.95 24.05 -17.13
C GLY A 28 4.19 24.07 -15.80
N ASP A 29 2.97 23.58 -15.82
CA ASP A 29 2.20 23.39 -14.62
C ASP A 29 3.13 22.67 -13.64
N LEU A 30 3.26 23.22 -12.44
CA LEU A 30 4.09 22.62 -11.39
C LEU A 30 3.55 21.23 -11.14
N GLU A 31 4.36 20.20 -11.43
CA GLU A 31 4.01 18.81 -11.19
C GLU A 31 3.78 18.62 -9.69
N VAL A 32 2.58 18.20 -9.31
CA VAL A 32 2.23 17.87 -7.93
C VAL A 32 2.75 16.46 -7.64
N GLU A 33 3.68 16.34 -6.70
CA GLU A 33 4.17 15.04 -6.24
C GLU A 33 3.38 14.59 -5.00
N LEU A 34 2.70 13.45 -5.11
CA LEU A 34 1.98 12.82 -4.01
C LEU A 34 2.69 11.54 -3.58
N THR A 35 2.96 11.42 -2.30
CA THR A 35 3.47 10.20 -1.69
C THR A 35 2.33 9.47 -0.98
N VAL A 36 2.01 8.27 -1.45
CA VAL A 36 0.94 7.43 -0.92
C VAL A 36 1.53 6.23 -0.19
N PHE A 37 1.24 6.10 1.09
CA PHE A 37 1.58 4.91 1.86
C PHE A 37 0.40 3.95 1.82
N ALA A 38 0.63 2.72 1.41
CA ALA A 38 -0.43 1.73 1.28
C ALA A 38 0.00 0.33 1.71
N ALA A 39 -0.94 -0.40 2.27
CA ALA A 39 -0.72 -1.79 2.66
C ALA A 39 -0.16 -2.62 1.50
N ALA A 40 0.84 -3.46 1.79
CA ALA A 40 1.55 -4.30 0.80
C ALA A 40 0.60 -5.17 -0.05
N SER A 41 -0.53 -5.60 0.51
CA SER A 41 -1.57 -6.35 -0.21
C SER A 41 -2.23 -5.58 -1.37
N MET A 42 -2.06 -4.25 -1.44
CA MET A 42 -2.64 -3.40 -2.48
C MET A 42 -1.64 -3.04 -3.59
N GLN A 43 -0.41 -3.52 -3.51
CA GLN A 43 0.68 -3.09 -4.38
C GLN A 43 0.32 -3.18 -5.86
N GLU A 44 -0.16 -4.32 -6.32
CA GLU A 44 -0.46 -4.55 -7.74
C GLU A 44 -1.63 -3.67 -8.21
N THR A 45 -2.70 -3.63 -7.42
CA THR A 45 -3.90 -2.85 -7.78
C THR A 45 -3.68 -1.35 -7.75
N LEU A 46 -2.98 -0.84 -6.72
CA LEU A 46 -2.70 0.60 -6.64
C LEU A 46 -1.65 1.06 -7.66
N THR A 47 -0.72 0.19 -8.04
CA THR A 47 0.18 0.49 -9.16
C THR A 47 -0.61 0.67 -10.44
N GLU A 48 -1.52 -0.26 -10.78
CA GLU A 48 -2.38 -0.15 -11.96
C GLU A 48 -3.30 1.08 -11.91
N ILE A 49 -3.95 1.33 -10.77
CA ILE A 49 -4.82 2.50 -10.58
C ILE A 49 -4.02 3.79 -10.70
N GLY A 50 -2.83 3.85 -10.11
CA GLY A 50 -1.96 5.02 -10.16
C GLY A 50 -1.46 5.33 -11.58
N GLU A 51 -1.14 4.31 -12.37
CA GLU A 51 -0.78 4.49 -13.78
C GLU A 51 -1.94 5.08 -14.59
N LYS A 52 -3.17 4.61 -14.38
CA LYS A 52 -4.37 5.14 -15.02
C LYS A 52 -4.64 6.58 -14.57
N TYR A 53 -4.54 6.85 -13.27
CA TYR A 53 -4.72 8.20 -12.73
C TYR A 53 -3.74 9.21 -13.33
N MET A 54 -2.43 8.88 -13.36
CA MET A 54 -1.40 9.75 -13.95
C MET A 54 -1.54 9.92 -15.47
N ALA A 55 -2.15 8.98 -16.17
CA ALA A 55 -2.45 9.13 -17.60
C ALA A 55 -3.54 10.18 -17.85
N ASP A 56 -4.49 10.31 -16.92
CA ASP A 56 -5.60 11.27 -16.99
C ASP A 56 -5.25 12.63 -16.35
N HIS A 57 -4.24 12.66 -15.45
CA HIS A 57 -3.80 13.82 -14.67
C HIS A 57 -2.28 14.01 -14.84
N ALA A 58 -1.89 14.56 -15.98
CA ALA A 58 -0.48 14.69 -16.38
C ALA A 58 0.34 15.68 -15.52
N ASP A 59 -0.32 16.46 -14.68
CA ASP A 59 0.23 17.39 -13.70
C ASP A 59 0.47 16.75 -12.33
N VAL A 60 0.07 15.49 -12.12
CA VAL A 60 0.24 14.74 -10.87
C VAL A 60 1.20 13.59 -11.06
N ARG A 61 2.13 13.45 -10.11
CA ARG A 61 3.04 12.31 -10.00
C ARG A 61 2.77 11.55 -8.70
N LEU A 62 2.50 10.26 -8.80
CA LEU A 62 2.30 9.39 -7.66
C LEU A 62 3.57 8.59 -7.34
N THR A 63 3.96 8.60 -6.08
CA THR A 63 4.99 7.72 -5.52
C THR A 63 4.36 6.87 -4.43
N PHE A 64 4.52 5.55 -4.52
CA PHE A 64 3.97 4.63 -3.54
C PHE A 64 5.05 4.08 -2.62
N ASN A 65 4.71 3.95 -1.34
CA ASN A 65 5.46 3.17 -0.37
C ASN A 65 4.57 2.02 0.11
N PHE A 66 4.94 0.79 -0.23
CA PHE A 66 4.18 -0.41 0.10
C PHE A 66 4.91 -1.21 1.19
N ASP A 67 4.25 -1.38 2.34
CA ASP A 67 4.74 -2.23 3.42
C ASP A 67 3.57 -2.66 4.32
N SER A 68 3.86 -3.29 5.45
CA SER A 68 2.82 -3.53 6.46
C SER A 68 2.26 -2.20 6.97
N SER A 69 0.95 -2.17 7.25
CA SER A 69 0.34 -0.94 7.75
C SER A 69 0.93 -0.50 9.09
N GLY A 70 1.46 -1.42 9.90
CA GLY A 70 2.16 -1.09 11.14
C GLY A 70 3.49 -0.40 10.89
N THR A 71 4.31 -0.91 9.97
CA THR A 71 5.56 -0.27 9.55
C THR A 71 5.31 1.13 8.98
N LEU A 72 4.32 1.26 8.08
CA LEU A 72 3.98 2.54 7.46
C LEU A 72 3.49 3.56 8.50
N LYS A 73 2.64 3.12 9.45
CA LYS A 73 2.20 3.95 10.58
C LYS A 73 3.41 4.47 11.37
N THR A 74 4.35 3.61 11.71
CA THR A 74 5.56 4.01 12.44
C THR A 74 6.39 5.04 11.65
N GLN A 75 6.54 4.86 10.34
CA GLN A 75 7.23 5.84 9.49
C GLN A 75 6.51 7.20 9.48
N ILE A 76 5.18 7.22 9.46
CA ILE A 76 4.37 8.45 9.55
C ILE A 76 4.60 9.13 10.91
N GLU A 77 4.58 8.38 12.01
CA GLU A 77 4.86 8.89 13.36
C GLU A 77 6.28 9.47 13.49
N GLU A 78 7.25 8.90 12.78
CA GLU A 78 8.63 9.38 12.71
C GLU A 78 8.81 10.58 11.77
N GLY A 79 7.74 11.04 11.11
CA GLY A 79 7.73 12.23 10.27
C GLY A 79 8.07 11.99 8.81
N ALA A 80 7.89 10.77 8.30
CA ALA A 80 8.00 10.52 6.87
C ALA A 80 6.97 11.34 6.08
N VAL A 81 7.38 11.83 4.92
CA VAL A 81 6.47 12.53 4.01
C VAL A 81 5.45 11.53 3.47
N CYS A 82 4.18 11.80 3.72
CA CYS A 82 3.07 10.99 3.27
C CYS A 82 1.83 11.88 3.11
N ASP A 83 1.20 11.84 1.95
CA ASP A 83 0.01 12.63 1.63
C ASP A 83 -1.28 11.86 1.91
N ALA A 84 -1.28 10.56 1.58
CA ALA A 84 -2.41 9.68 1.83
C ALA A 84 -1.96 8.32 2.39
N PHE A 85 -2.75 7.77 3.31
CA PHE A 85 -2.50 6.47 3.91
C PHE A 85 -3.68 5.52 3.72
N ILE A 86 -3.39 4.29 3.25
CA ILE A 86 -4.36 3.22 3.05
C ILE A 86 -3.91 2.00 3.86
N SER A 87 -4.66 1.66 4.90
CA SER A 87 -4.32 0.61 5.85
C SER A 87 -5.10 -0.67 5.58
N ALA A 88 -4.48 -1.84 5.80
CA ALA A 88 -5.16 -3.14 5.78
C ALA A 88 -5.88 -3.50 7.09
N GLY A 89 -6.05 -2.54 7.98
CA GLY A 89 -6.77 -2.69 9.24
C GLY A 89 -7.09 -1.36 9.88
N GLN A 90 -8.20 -1.33 10.62
CA GLN A 90 -8.69 -0.12 11.29
C GLN A 90 -7.74 0.38 12.37
N LYS A 91 -7.11 -0.54 13.13
CA LYS A 91 -6.27 -0.22 14.29
C LYS A 91 -5.18 0.82 13.99
N GLN A 92 -4.48 0.69 12.87
CA GLN A 92 -3.40 1.60 12.51
C GLN A 92 -3.91 2.99 12.15
N MET A 93 -5.07 3.05 11.49
CA MET A 93 -5.74 4.32 11.19
C MET A 93 -6.28 4.99 12.46
N ASP A 94 -6.90 4.22 13.37
CA ASP A 94 -7.38 4.71 14.67
C ASP A 94 -6.23 5.36 15.46
N GLN A 95 -5.07 4.71 15.50
CA GLN A 95 -3.89 5.23 16.19
C GLN A 95 -3.38 6.54 15.57
N LEU A 96 -3.39 6.68 14.24
CA LEU A 96 -3.01 7.94 13.58
C LEU A 96 -4.06 9.06 13.81
N GLU A 97 -5.34 8.72 13.88
CA GLU A 97 -6.39 9.69 14.27
C GLU A 97 -6.22 10.16 15.71
N GLU A 98 -5.93 9.25 16.65
CA GLU A 98 -5.66 9.61 18.06
C GLU A 98 -4.46 10.55 18.20
N LEU A 99 -3.50 10.48 17.27
CA LEU A 99 -2.34 11.37 17.19
C LEU A 99 -2.58 12.64 16.37
N GLU A 100 -3.83 12.87 15.94
CA GLU A 100 -4.21 13.99 15.07
C GLU A 100 -3.40 14.06 13.75
N ALA A 101 -2.87 12.91 13.30
CA ALA A 101 -2.09 12.80 12.05
C ALA A 101 -2.97 12.66 10.80
N VAL A 102 -4.26 12.36 10.95
CA VAL A 102 -5.23 12.27 9.86
C VAL A 102 -5.93 13.61 9.69
N LEU A 103 -6.08 14.07 8.44
CA LEU A 103 -6.84 15.27 8.13
C LEU A 103 -8.33 15.06 8.46
N PRO A 104 -8.94 15.88 9.35
CA PRO A 104 -10.31 15.65 9.79
C PRO A 104 -11.32 15.59 8.63
N GLY A 105 -12.18 14.56 8.66
CA GLY A 105 -13.24 14.37 7.68
C GLY A 105 -12.83 13.72 6.38
N THR A 106 -11.57 13.30 6.24
CA THR A 106 -11.08 12.59 5.04
C THR A 106 -11.04 11.08 5.18
N ARG A 107 -11.12 10.55 6.39
CA ARG A 107 -11.14 9.10 6.62
C ARG A 107 -12.44 8.47 6.15
N PHE A 108 -12.34 7.36 5.45
CA PHE A 108 -13.45 6.51 5.05
C PHE A 108 -13.02 5.05 4.92
N ASP A 109 -13.99 4.13 4.96
CA ASP A 109 -13.75 2.73 4.68
C ASP A 109 -13.77 2.51 3.15
N LEU A 110 -12.61 2.14 2.60
CA LEU A 110 -12.40 2.03 1.16
C LEU A 110 -12.91 0.71 0.61
N LEU A 111 -12.57 -0.40 1.26
CA LEU A 111 -12.87 -1.74 0.78
C LEU A 111 -12.85 -2.77 1.91
N GLU A 112 -13.43 -3.95 1.61
CA GLU A 112 -13.33 -5.15 2.43
C GLU A 112 -12.48 -6.21 1.73
N ASN A 113 -11.72 -6.98 2.50
CA ASN A 113 -10.97 -8.14 2.06
C ASN A 113 -11.37 -9.36 2.89
N LYS A 114 -10.76 -10.52 2.62
CA LYS A 114 -10.98 -11.76 3.38
C LYS A 114 -9.66 -12.38 3.80
N VAL A 115 -9.60 -12.88 5.03
CA VAL A 115 -8.47 -13.69 5.49
C VAL A 115 -8.64 -15.10 4.96
N ALA A 116 -7.63 -15.61 4.29
CA ALA A 116 -7.64 -16.89 3.60
C ALA A 116 -6.53 -17.82 4.14
N LEU A 117 -6.82 -19.09 4.19
CA LEU A 117 -5.86 -20.15 4.43
C LEU A 117 -5.36 -20.65 3.07
N ALA A 118 -4.10 -20.33 2.77
CA ALA A 118 -3.44 -20.72 1.52
C ALA A 118 -2.42 -21.82 1.76
N VAL A 119 -2.26 -22.67 0.75
CA VAL A 119 -1.32 -23.80 0.77
C VAL A 119 -0.41 -23.77 -0.45
N PRO A 120 0.82 -24.31 -0.35
CA PRO A 120 1.72 -24.45 -1.51
C PRO A 120 1.17 -25.45 -2.52
N GLU A 121 1.80 -25.49 -3.68
CA GLU A 121 1.42 -26.41 -4.76
C GLU A 121 1.39 -27.86 -4.26
N GLY A 122 0.32 -28.56 -4.59
CA GLY A 122 0.12 -29.96 -4.23
C GLY A 122 -0.29 -30.21 -2.77
N ASN A 123 -0.33 -29.18 -1.92
CA ASN A 123 -0.79 -29.27 -0.51
C ASN A 123 -0.20 -30.51 0.22
N PRO A 124 1.14 -30.61 0.38
CA PRO A 124 1.77 -31.83 0.91
C PRO A 124 1.33 -32.17 2.35
N ALA A 125 1.03 -31.15 3.16
CA ALA A 125 0.55 -31.30 4.53
C ALA A 125 -0.95 -31.68 4.62
N ARG A 126 -1.68 -31.63 3.50
CA ARG A 126 -3.11 -31.95 3.40
C ARG A 126 -4.00 -31.12 4.33
N ILE A 127 -3.67 -29.87 4.48
CA ILE A 127 -4.50 -28.89 5.19
C ILE A 127 -5.60 -28.41 4.24
N ASN A 128 -6.87 -28.73 4.52
CA ASN A 128 -7.99 -28.43 3.63
C ASN A 128 -9.03 -27.48 4.26
N SER A 129 -8.86 -27.17 5.54
CA SER A 129 -9.75 -26.28 6.27
C SER A 129 -9.05 -25.64 7.47
N TYR A 130 -9.66 -24.64 8.05
CA TYR A 130 -9.22 -24.07 9.33
C TYR A 130 -9.32 -25.10 10.49
N ASP A 131 -10.25 -26.06 10.43
CA ASP A 131 -10.35 -27.14 11.42
C ASP A 131 -9.15 -28.13 11.30
N ASP A 132 -8.72 -28.44 10.07
CA ASP A 132 -7.50 -29.22 9.85
C ASP A 132 -6.28 -28.48 10.38
N LEU A 133 -6.17 -27.17 10.10
CA LEU A 133 -5.08 -26.33 10.59
C LEU A 133 -5.04 -26.32 12.12
N LYS A 134 -6.18 -26.09 12.77
CA LYS A 134 -6.27 -26.09 14.23
C LYS A 134 -5.74 -27.39 14.81
N SER A 135 -6.25 -28.53 14.31
CA SER A 135 -5.84 -29.86 14.74
C SER A 135 -4.35 -30.12 14.55
N ALA A 136 -3.78 -29.66 13.43
CA ALA A 136 -2.37 -29.83 13.11
C ALA A 136 -1.47 -28.94 14.01
N LEU A 137 -1.89 -27.70 14.33
CA LEU A 137 -1.21 -26.82 15.27
C LEU A 137 -1.21 -27.40 16.69
N GLU A 138 -2.36 -27.92 17.16
CA GLU A 138 -2.48 -28.63 18.49
C GLU A 138 -1.60 -29.87 18.57
N ALA A 139 -1.41 -30.56 17.44
CA ALA A 139 -0.54 -31.74 17.34
C ALA A 139 0.95 -31.41 17.12
N GLY A 140 1.30 -30.15 16.83
CA GLY A 140 2.68 -29.76 16.53
C GLY A 140 3.24 -30.36 15.24
N THR A 141 2.37 -30.56 14.22
CA THR A 141 2.71 -31.26 12.96
C THR A 141 2.70 -30.37 11.71
N VAL A 142 2.54 -29.07 11.87
CA VAL A 142 2.43 -28.10 10.77
C VAL A 142 3.32 -26.89 11.05
N LEU A 143 3.92 -26.34 9.98
CA LEU A 143 4.58 -25.04 9.99
C LEU A 143 3.68 -24.03 9.26
N LEU A 144 3.11 -23.10 10.01
CA LEU A 144 2.25 -22.02 9.52
C LEU A 144 3.05 -20.74 9.36
N ALA A 145 2.95 -20.10 8.20
CA ALA A 145 3.42 -18.71 8.01
C ALA A 145 2.29 -17.71 8.35
N MET A 146 2.64 -16.66 9.11
CA MET A 146 1.71 -15.58 9.46
C MET A 146 2.45 -14.23 9.51
N GLY A 147 1.71 -13.12 9.47
CA GLY A 147 2.29 -11.80 9.76
C GLY A 147 2.68 -11.68 11.23
N ASN A 148 3.72 -10.89 11.52
CA ASN A 148 4.03 -10.55 12.92
C ASN A 148 2.95 -9.60 13.51
N SER A 149 3.08 -9.22 14.79
CA SER A 149 2.10 -8.41 15.53
C SER A 149 1.83 -7.02 14.95
N ASP A 150 2.73 -6.48 14.11
CA ASP A 150 2.60 -5.16 13.48
C ASP A 150 1.91 -5.24 12.11
N VAL A 151 1.78 -6.45 11.58
CA VAL A 151 1.13 -6.73 10.30
C VAL A 151 -0.37 -6.97 10.51
N PRO A 152 -1.27 -6.23 9.83
CA PRO A 152 -2.71 -6.42 10.02
C PRO A 152 -3.18 -7.88 9.83
N VAL A 153 -2.70 -8.61 8.81
CA VAL A 153 -3.06 -10.04 8.65
C VAL A 153 -2.57 -10.90 9.81
N GLY A 154 -1.46 -10.56 10.46
CA GLY A 154 -1.00 -11.19 11.69
C GLY A 154 -1.96 -10.95 12.85
N GLN A 155 -2.47 -9.72 12.98
CA GLN A 155 -3.47 -9.38 14.00
C GLN A 155 -4.79 -10.13 13.78
N TYR A 156 -5.21 -10.34 12.53
CA TYR A 156 -6.35 -11.21 12.22
C TYR A 156 -6.06 -12.68 12.57
N THR A 157 -4.84 -13.15 12.32
CA THR A 157 -4.41 -14.52 12.71
C THR A 157 -4.42 -14.69 14.23
N GLN A 158 -3.97 -13.69 14.99
CA GLN A 158 -4.06 -13.70 16.46
C GLN A 158 -5.51 -13.84 16.94
N ARG A 159 -6.45 -13.11 16.32
CA ARG A 159 -7.88 -13.25 16.65
C ARG A 159 -8.40 -14.67 16.36
N ILE A 160 -7.93 -15.32 15.28
CA ILE A 160 -8.26 -16.71 14.98
C ILE A 160 -7.74 -17.62 16.10
N PHE A 161 -6.50 -17.42 16.56
CA PHE A 161 -5.94 -18.18 17.67
C PHE A 161 -6.72 -17.96 18.97
N ASP A 162 -7.08 -16.71 19.28
CA ASP A 162 -7.91 -16.37 20.43
C ASP A 162 -9.28 -17.07 20.38
N CYS A 163 -9.92 -17.08 19.20
CA CYS A 163 -11.19 -17.80 18.97
C CYS A 163 -11.06 -19.29 19.23
N TRP A 164 -9.91 -19.89 18.94
CA TRP A 164 -9.64 -21.31 19.18
C TRP A 164 -9.10 -21.61 20.56
N GLY A 165 -8.72 -20.60 21.35
CA GLY A 165 -8.05 -20.76 22.65
C GLY A 165 -6.61 -21.26 22.52
N LEU A 166 -5.92 -20.98 21.40
CA LEU A 166 -4.52 -21.31 21.17
C LEU A 166 -3.61 -20.17 21.62
N ASP A 167 -2.48 -20.52 22.23
CA ASP A 167 -1.46 -19.56 22.65
C ASP A 167 -0.38 -19.44 21.57
N GLU A 168 -0.26 -18.25 20.94
CA GLU A 168 0.71 -17.97 19.90
C GLU A 168 2.15 -18.22 20.38
N THR A 169 2.48 -17.84 21.63
CA THR A 169 3.83 -18.03 22.16
C THR A 169 4.18 -19.51 22.26
N ALA A 170 3.24 -20.33 22.75
CA ALA A 170 3.44 -21.77 22.84
C ALA A 170 3.60 -22.41 21.45
N LEU A 171 2.81 -21.94 20.44
CA LEU A 171 2.93 -22.42 19.06
C LEU A 171 4.29 -22.01 18.44
N ALA A 172 4.78 -20.80 18.70
CA ALA A 172 6.09 -20.36 18.26
C ALA A 172 7.23 -21.15 18.90
N GLU A 173 7.16 -21.39 20.21
CA GLU A 173 8.14 -22.18 20.96
C GLU A 173 8.18 -23.66 20.49
N SER A 174 7.03 -24.20 20.05
CA SER A 174 6.95 -25.56 19.49
C SER A 174 7.47 -25.66 18.05
N GLY A 175 7.81 -24.52 17.40
CA GLY A 175 8.27 -24.48 16.03
C GLY A 175 7.17 -24.57 14.97
N CYS A 176 5.91 -24.35 15.37
CA CYS A 176 4.75 -24.37 14.45
C CYS A 176 4.55 -23.07 13.66
N LEU A 177 5.25 -21.99 14.01
CA LEU A 177 5.04 -20.67 13.41
C LEU A 177 6.32 -20.12 12.79
N THR A 178 6.15 -19.43 11.68
CA THR A 178 7.13 -18.50 11.11
C THR A 178 6.44 -17.18 10.77
N TYR A 179 7.19 -16.09 10.75
CA TYR A 179 6.65 -14.75 10.65
C TYR A 179 7.17 -14.01 9.42
N GLY A 180 6.28 -13.22 8.80
CA GLY A 180 6.64 -12.21 7.81
C GLY A 180 6.49 -10.80 8.38
N SER A 181 7.30 -9.87 7.94
CA SER A 181 7.21 -8.45 8.29
C SER A 181 6.10 -7.72 7.55
N ASN A 182 5.57 -8.31 6.49
CA ASN A 182 4.37 -7.91 5.75
C ASN A 182 3.72 -9.14 5.08
N VAL A 183 2.52 -8.95 4.50
CA VAL A 183 1.79 -10.08 3.90
C VAL A 183 2.48 -10.68 2.67
N LYS A 184 3.26 -9.89 1.92
CA LYS A 184 3.99 -10.38 0.73
C LYS A 184 5.08 -11.39 1.11
N GLU A 185 5.77 -11.16 2.23
CA GLU A 185 6.73 -12.14 2.77
C GLU A 185 6.03 -13.44 3.18
N VAL A 186 4.87 -13.36 3.85
CA VAL A 186 4.07 -14.56 4.19
C VAL A 186 3.66 -15.31 2.91
N THR A 187 3.15 -14.59 1.92
CA THR A 187 2.74 -15.16 0.62
C THR A 187 3.91 -15.84 -0.08
N THR A 188 5.10 -15.23 -0.05
CA THR A 188 6.32 -15.79 -0.63
C THR A 188 6.73 -17.10 0.04
N GLN A 189 6.68 -17.17 1.39
CA GLN A 189 6.99 -18.41 2.10
C GLN A 189 6.07 -19.57 1.69
N VAL A 190 4.77 -19.27 1.47
CA VAL A 190 3.82 -20.28 0.98
C VAL A 190 4.11 -20.67 -0.46
N SER A 191 4.32 -19.69 -1.35
CA SER A 191 4.53 -19.95 -2.77
C SER A 191 5.81 -20.72 -3.07
N GLU A 192 6.84 -20.52 -2.26
CA GLU A 192 8.11 -21.26 -2.35
C GLU A 192 8.07 -22.63 -1.66
N GLY A 193 6.96 -22.98 -1.00
CA GLY A 193 6.85 -24.23 -0.25
C GLY A 193 7.78 -24.31 0.96
N ALA A 194 8.20 -23.16 1.50
CA ALA A 194 9.02 -23.08 2.70
C ALA A 194 8.24 -23.44 3.96
N VAL A 195 6.91 -23.42 3.88
CA VAL A 195 5.94 -23.73 4.95
C VAL A 195 4.84 -24.65 4.44
N ASP A 196 4.08 -25.23 5.36
CA ASP A 196 2.97 -26.12 5.02
C ASP A 196 1.71 -25.36 4.61
N CYS A 197 1.51 -24.17 5.17
CA CYS A 197 0.39 -23.27 4.85
C CYS A 197 0.69 -21.85 5.34
N GLY A 198 -0.17 -20.89 4.94
CA GLY A 198 -0.10 -19.52 5.42
C GLY A 198 -1.47 -18.89 5.57
N ILE A 199 -1.60 -18.02 6.55
CA ILE A 199 -2.78 -17.16 6.69
C ILE A 199 -2.41 -15.81 6.06
N ILE A 200 -3.08 -15.52 4.94
CA ILE A 200 -2.88 -14.33 4.09
C ILE A 200 -4.23 -13.73 3.71
N TYR A 201 -4.25 -12.73 2.85
CA TYR A 201 -5.51 -12.28 2.27
C TYR A 201 -5.85 -13.06 0.98
N GLY A 202 -7.16 -13.18 0.69
CA GLY A 202 -7.63 -13.81 -0.53
C GLY A 202 -7.07 -13.16 -1.80
N THR A 203 -6.90 -11.85 -1.78
CA THR A 203 -6.31 -11.07 -2.88
C THR A 203 -4.82 -11.36 -3.10
N ASP A 204 -4.05 -11.58 -2.03
CA ASP A 204 -2.63 -11.97 -2.14
C ASP A 204 -2.51 -13.40 -2.67
N ALA A 205 -3.39 -14.32 -2.23
CA ALA A 205 -3.45 -15.66 -2.78
C ALA A 205 -3.79 -15.65 -4.27
N PHE A 206 -4.76 -14.82 -4.69
CA PHE A 206 -5.14 -14.65 -6.09
C PHE A 206 -3.96 -14.14 -6.92
N SER A 207 -3.31 -13.05 -6.49
CA SER A 207 -2.17 -12.44 -7.19
C SER A 207 -0.98 -13.39 -7.32
N ALA A 208 -0.75 -14.24 -6.32
CA ALA A 208 0.33 -15.22 -6.32
C ALA A 208 -0.03 -16.57 -6.97
N GLY A 209 -1.29 -16.74 -7.40
CA GLY A 209 -1.78 -18.00 -7.98
C GLY A 209 -1.79 -19.18 -6.99
N LEU A 210 -1.91 -18.87 -5.69
CA LEU A 210 -1.95 -19.88 -4.62
C LEU A 210 -3.34 -20.50 -4.48
N THR A 211 -3.37 -21.75 -4.02
CA THR A 211 -4.62 -22.43 -3.68
C THR A 211 -5.10 -21.96 -2.32
N VAL A 212 -6.26 -21.30 -2.29
CA VAL A 212 -7.03 -21.05 -1.06
C VAL A 212 -7.86 -22.31 -0.75
N VAL A 213 -7.65 -22.88 0.42
CA VAL A 213 -8.39 -24.08 0.87
C VAL A 213 -9.53 -23.74 1.79
N ASP A 214 -9.50 -22.57 2.46
CA ASP A 214 -10.57 -22.09 3.32
C ASP A 214 -10.48 -20.56 3.51
N THR A 215 -11.56 -19.97 4.02
CA THR A 215 -11.65 -18.53 4.31
C THR A 215 -12.17 -18.34 5.73
N ALA A 216 -11.50 -17.50 6.52
CA ALA A 216 -11.91 -17.21 7.89
C ALA A 216 -13.28 -16.53 7.91
N THR A 217 -14.10 -16.94 8.88
CA THR A 217 -15.40 -16.31 9.11
C THR A 217 -15.26 -15.03 9.92
N GLU A 218 -16.28 -14.19 9.87
CA GLU A 218 -16.35 -12.98 10.68
C GLU A 218 -16.27 -13.27 12.20
N GLU A 219 -16.79 -14.42 12.63
CA GLU A 219 -16.70 -14.88 14.01
C GLU A 219 -15.27 -15.21 14.44
N MET A 220 -14.42 -15.64 13.51
CA MET A 220 -13.03 -16.01 13.79
C MET A 220 -12.11 -14.79 13.90
N CYS A 221 -12.27 -13.79 13.02
CA CYS A 221 -11.31 -12.67 12.95
C CYS A 221 -11.94 -11.28 12.83
N GLY A 222 -13.26 -11.17 12.71
CA GLY A 222 -13.97 -9.92 12.42
C GLY A 222 -13.90 -9.54 10.94
N GLN A 223 -14.53 -8.42 10.60
CA GLN A 223 -14.47 -7.86 9.24
C GLN A 223 -13.06 -7.29 8.93
N VAL A 224 -12.64 -7.47 7.70
CA VAL A 224 -11.32 -7.02 7.22
C VAL A 224 -11.51 -5.76 6.39
N ILE A 225 -11.61 -4.62 7.06
CA ILE A 225 -11.84 -3.32 6.46
C ILE A 225 -10.52 -2.57 6.25
N TYR A 226 -10.38 -1.99 5.07
CA TYR A 226 -9.26 -1.14 4.69
C TYR A 226 -9.72 0.31 4.70
N PRO A 227 -9.36 1.09 5.73
CA PRO A 227 -9.59 2.53 5.74
C PRO A 227 -8.55 3.26 4.92
N ALA A 228 -8.97 4.40 4.35
CA ALA A 228 -8.11 5.35 3.67
C ALA A 228 -8.33 6.75 4.24
N ALA A 229 -7.29 7.58 4.23
CA ALA A 229 -7.37 8.97 4.67
C ALA A 229 -6.25 9.81 4.06
N VAL A 230 -6.48 11.11 3.95
CA VAL A 230 -5.45 12.13 3.71
C VAL A 230 -4.77 12.44 5.04
N LEU A 231 -3.45 12.64 5.04
CA LEU A 231 -2.71 12.99 6.25
C LEU A 231 -2.72 14.50 6.50
N GLN A 232 -2.73 14.87 7.78
CA GLN A 232 -2.71 16.27 8.23
C GLN A 232 -1.45 17.02 7.75
N SER A 233 -0.34 16.32 7.55
CA SER A 233 0.94 16.87 7.09
C SER A 233 1.05 17.03 5.57
N SER A 234 0.05 16.60 4.81
CA SER A 234 0.07 16.71 3.34
C SER A 234 0.21 18.18 2.91
N ALA A 235 1.12 18.41 1.95
CA ALA A 235 1.25 19.70 1.29
C ALA A 235 0.20 19.90 0.18
N HIS A 236 -0.45 18.81 -0.25
CA HIS A 236 -1.40 18.74 -1.37
C HIS A 236 -2.68 17.97 -0.97
N PRO A 237 -3.41 18.42 0.07
CA PRO A 237 -4.53 17.64 0.62
C PRO A 237 -5.70 17.48 -0.36
N ASP A 238 -5.94 18.47 -1.23
CA ASP A 238 -7.01 18.41 -2.22
C ASP A 238 -6.70 17.38 -3.31
N GLU A 239 -5.48 17.36 -3.80
CA GLU A 239 -5.01 16.41 -4.83
C GLU A 239 -4.91 14.99 -4.25
N ALA A 240 -4.45 14.84 -3.01
CA ALA A 240 -4.47 13.56 -2.31
C ALA A 240 -5.90 13.03 -2.13
N GLY A 241 -6.84 13.90 -1.78
CA GLY A 241 -8.26 13.58 -1.71
C GLY A 241 -8.82 13.16 -3.06
N ALA A 242 -8.48 13.88 -4.13
CA ALA A 242 -8.92 13.56 -5.49
C ALA A 242 -8.39 12.18 -5.95
N PHE A 243 -7.15 11.81 -5.59
CA PHE A 243 -6.64 10.48 -5.87
C PHE A 243 -7.39 9.39 -5.09
N LEU A 244 -7.68 9.59 -3.81
CA LEU A 244 -8.49 8.65 -3.01
C LEU A 244 -9.90 8.51 -3.57
N ASP A 245 -10.51 9.58 -4.05
CA ASP A 245 -11.82 9.54 -4.73
C ASP A 245 -11.76 8.80 -6.07
N TYR A 246 -10.64 8.93 -6.82
CA TYR A 246 -10.42 8.17 -8.05
C TYR A 246 -10.35 6.66 -7.78
N ILE A 247 -9.71 6.22 -6.70
CA ILE A 247 -9.69 4.79 -6.31
C ILE A 247 -11.12 4.27 -6.10
N ARG A 248 -12.04 5.11 -5.58
CA ARG A 248 -13.46 4.76 -5.36
C ARG A 248 -14.32 4.90 -6.61
N SER A 249 -13.80 5.51 -7.68
CA SER A 249 -14.54 5.63 -8.95
C SER A 249 -14.89 4.25 -9.54
N PRO A 250 -15.83 4.17 -10.50
CA PRO A 250 -16.12 2.91 -11.15
C PRO A 250 -14.90 2.21 -11.76
N ASP A 251 -13.94 2.99 -12.28
CA ASP A 251 -12.71 2.45 -12.88
C ASP A 251 -11.75 1.88 -11.83
N GLY A 252 -11.50 2.61 -10.73
CA GLY A 252 -10.70 2.13 -9.62
C GLY A 252 -11.36 0.92 -8.92
N ALA A 253 -12.65 1.01 -8.66
CA ALA A 253 -13.41 -0.09 -8.05
C ALA A 253 -13.40 -1.36 -8.92
N ALA A 254 -13.41 -1.24 -10.25
CA ALA A 254 -13.32 -2.38 -11.15
C ALA A 254 -11.95 -3.09 -11.05
N VAL A 255 -10.85 -2.34 -10.92
CA VAL A 255 -9.50 -2.91 -10.71
C VAL A 255 -9.45 -3.65 -9.36
N LEU A 256 -9.95 -3.04 -8.30
CA LEU A 256 -10.00 -3.65 -6.97
C LEU A 256 -10.82 -4.95 -6.97
N ALA A 257 -12.02 -4.92 -7.56
CA ALA A 257 -12.90 -6.09 -7.64
C ALA A 257 -12.29 -7.21 -8.50
N GLY A 258 -11.48 -6.86 -9.50
CA GLY A 258 -10.83 -7.82 -10.41
C GLY A 258 -9.89 -8.81 -9.72
N VAL A 259 -9.36 -8.47 -8.55
CA VAL A 259 -8.49 -9.34 -7.74
C VAL A 259 -9.18 -9.89 -6.48
N GLY A 260 -10.45 -9.53 -6.25
CA GLY A 260 -11.26 -10.07 -5.17
C GLY A 260 -11.45 -9.14 -3.96
N PHE A 261 -11.03 -7.88 -4.01
CA PHE A 261 -11.49 -6.88 -3.04
C PHE A 261 -12.97 -6.59 -3.22
N THR A 262 -13.64 -6.21 -2.16
CA THR A 262 -15.02 -5.71 -2.18
C THR A 262 -15.01 -4.20 -1.90
N PRO A 263 -15.14 -3.33 -2.92
CA PRO A 263 -15.21 -1.88 -2.70
C PRO A 263 -16.41 -1.48 -1.84
N LEU A 264 -16.22 -0.48 -0.95
CA LEU A 264 -17.23 0.02 -0.01
C LEU A 264 -17.50 1.51 -0.32
N GLY A 265 -18.24 1.84 -1.34
CA GLY A 265 -18.51 3.25 -1.56
C GLY A 265 -19.21 3.58 -2.84
#